data_5b0a6788853f5341f655d5bf9b8f1e08
#
_entry.id   5b0a6788853f5341f655d5bf9b8f1e08
#
_cell.length_a   1.000
_cell.length_b   1.000
_cell.length_c   1.000
_cell.angle_alpha   90.00
_cell.angle_beta   90.00
_cell.angle_gamma   90.00
#
_symmetry.space_group_name_H-M   'P 1'
#
loop_
_entity.id
_entity.type
_entity.pdbx_description
1 polymer ?
#
loop_
_entity_poly.entity_id
_entity_poly.type
_entity_poly.pdbx_seq_one_letter_code
_entity_poly.pdbx_strand_id
1 'polypeptide(L)'
;MKKLSFHALFCTFLCAFLLVSWRAMSQEVEDQKEFDYNEEGKRGPSHWGDLKREWHSCKAGLMQSPIDLLHERVRIVPHFTNLKTEYKPCNATLKNRGHDIMLKWGEGAGYMEVNGTRYFLKQFHWHSPSEHTINGRRFALEAHLVHQSPTGSVAVIGVLYKIGRPDYFLSKMEEYLEEVSDTREDKAIDLADPSQLEMLSSLYYRYIGSLTVPPCSQNVLWTIVRKIRTVSPEQVKLLRVAVHDDSDTNARPLQPLNDRKIQLRIKS
;
A
#
# COMPACT_ATOMS: atom_id res chain seq x y z
N MET A 1 44.75 47.93 -0.07
CA MET A 1 43.35 47.79 0.45
C MET A 1 42.55 47.02 -0.55
N LYS A 2 42.30 45.73 -0.26
CA LYS A 2 41.59 44.79 -1.18
C LYS A 2 40.11 44.86 -0.89
N LYS A 3 39.29 45.28 -1.86
CA LYS A 3 37.82 45.12 -1.83
C LYS A 3 37.50 43.64 -2.12
N LEU A 4 37.15 42.85 -1.12
CA LEU A 4 36.64 41.54 -1.31
C LEU A 4 35.12 41.64 -1.68
N SER A 5 34.79 40.98 -2.75
CA SER A 5 33.53 40.99 -3.44
C SER A 5 32.40 40.38 -2.60
N PHE A 6 31.37 41.18 -2.30
CA PHE A 6 30.16 40.82 -1.57
C PHE A 6 29.23 39.92 -2.39
N HIS A 7 29.61 39.60 -3.63
CA HIS A 7 28.75 38.84 -4.57
C HIS A 7 28.92 37.30 -4.48
N ALA A 8 30.02 36.82 -3.87
CA ALA A 8 30.29 35.39 -3.74
C ALA A 8 29.51 34.70 -2.61
N LEU A 9 29.08 35.46 -1.60
CA LEU A 9 28.32 34.90 -0.47
C LEU A 9 26.80 34.73 -0.75
N PHE A 10 26.27 35.48 -1.73
CA PHE A 10 24.83 35.43 -2.04
C PHE A 10 24.45 34.23 -2.92
N CYS A 11 25.36 33.74 -3.77
CA CYS A 11 25.13 32.57 -4.61
C CYS A 11 25.19 31.24 -3.86
N THR A 12 25.93 31.14 -2.79
CA THR A 12 26.04 29.88 -2.00
C THR A 12 24.83 29.67 -1.09
N PHE A 13 24.14 30.71 -0.66
CA PHE A 13 22.94 30.60 0.13
C PHE A 13 21.70 30.23 -0.71
N LEU A 14 21.66 30.63 -1.99
CA LEU A 14 20.53 30.32 -2.88
C LEU A 14 20.54 28.85 -3.35
N CYS A 15 21.72 28.24 -3.48
CA CYS A 15 21.84 26.81 -3.83
C CYS A 15 21.49 25.87 -2.67
N ALA A 16 21.67 26.29 -1.42
CA ALA A 16 21.33 25.49 -0.24
C ALA A 16 19.81 25.39 -0.01
N PHE A 17 19.04 26.40 -0.45
CA PHE A 17 17.56 26.41 -0.29
C PHE A 17 16.82 25.58 -1.34
N LEU A 18 17.45 25.24 -2.47
CA LEU A 18 16.83 24.45 -3.54
C LEU A 18 16.96 22.92 -3.33
N LEU A 19 17.75 22.48 -2.35
CA LEU A 19 17.94 21.05 -2.06
C LEU A 19 17.04 20.49 -0.93
N VAL A 20 16.21 21.31 -0.31
CA VAL A 20 15.38 20.89 0.84
C VAL A 20 13.93 20.54 0.46
N SER A 21 13.49 20.75 -0.78
CA SER A 21 12.07 20.65 -1.14
C SER A 21 11.65 19.44 -1.96
N TRP A 22 12.43 18.36 -2.04
CA TRP A 22 12.03 17.15 -2.76
C TRP A 22 12.08 15.90 -1.87
N ARG A 23 11.57 15.99 -0.65
CA ARG A 23 11.03 14.80 0.02
C ARG A 23 9.55 14.75 -0.33
N ALA A 24 9.26 14.35 -1.56
CA ALA A 24 7.91 14.10 -2.00
C ALA A 24 7.29 13.02 -1.12
N MET A 25 6.12 13.33 -0.60
CA MET A 25 5.30 12.45 0.23
C MET A 25 5.01 11.15 -0.52
N SER A 26 5.76 10.12 -0.17
CA SER A 26 5.45 8.73 -0.56
C SER A 26 4.59 8.04 0.50
N GLN A 27 4.06 8.80 1.46
CA GLN A 27 3.25 8.28 2.54
C GLN A 27 1.78 8.48 2.20
N GLU A 28 0.98 7.46 2.44
CA GLU A 28 -0.49 7.51 2.32
C GLU A 28 -1.06 8.55 3.28
N VAL A 29 -2.19 9.17 2.89
CA VAL A 29 -2.92 10.09 3.76
C VAL A 29 -3.55 9.30 4.91
N GLU A 30 -3.31 9.73 6.13
CA GLU A 30 -3.84 9.07 7.33
C GLU A 30 -5.20 9.65 7.77
N ASP A 31 -5.63 10.82 7.26
CA ASP A 31 -6.89 11.47 7.68
C ASP A 31 -8.07 11.10 6.76
N GLN A 32 -9.00 10.36 7.34
CA GLN A 32 -10.26 9.93 6.71
C GLN A 32 -11.17 11.07 6.20
N LYS A 33 -11.00 12.28 6.73
CA LYS A 33 -11.89 13.41 6.39
C LYS A 33 -11.55 14.06 5.06
N GLU A 34 -10.40 13.73 4.51
CA GLU A 34 -9.88 14.40 3.32
C GLU A 34 -10.40 13.80 2.00
N PHE A 35 -10.73 12.50 1.98
CA PHE A 35 -11.27 11.79 0.83
C PHE A 35 -12.21 10.66 1.29
N ASP A 36 -12.99 10.10 0.37
CA ASP A 36 -13.85 8.93 0.59
C ASP A 36 -13.89 8.02 -0.64
N TYR A 37 -14.66 6.93 -0.57
CA TYR A 37 -14.83 5.97 -1.67
C TYR A 37 -16.23 6.05 -2.32
N ASN A 38 -17.04 7.05 -1.99
CA ASN A 38 -18.31 7.27 -2.65
C ASN A 38 -18.08 7.85 -4.06
N GLU A 39 -18.27 7.03 -5.08
CA GLU A 39 -18.02 7.42 -6.48
C GLU A 39 -18.94 8.56 -6.95
N GLU A 40 -20.14 8.67 -6.39
CA GLU A 40 -21.09 9.77 -6.69
C GLU A 40 -20.80 11.02 -5.87
N GLY A 41 -19.95 10.90 -4.85
CA GLY A 41 -19.57 11.97 -3.93
C GLY A 41 -18.48 12.88 -4.49
N LYS A 42 -18.40 14.09 -3.95
CA LYS A 42 -17.38 15.09 -4.37
C LYS A 42 -15.97 14.74 -3.91
N ARG A 43 -15.79 13.78 -3.01
CA ARG A 43 -14.50 13.35 -2.45
C ARG A 43 -14.13 11.92 -2.84
N GLY A 44 -14.91 11.30 -3.73
CA GLY A 44 -14.69 9.95 -4.22
C GLY A 44 -13.50 9.83 -5.19
N PRO A 45 -13.15 8.59 -5.60
CA PRO A 45 -11.94 8.29 -6.37
C PRO A 45 -11.79 9.08 -7.66
N SER A 46 -12.88 9.40 -8.36
CA SER A 46 -12.89 10.20 -9.58
C SER A 46 -12.47 11.66 -9.37
N HIS A 47 -12.57 12.15 -8.15
CA HIS A 47 -12.29 13.55 -7.78
C HIS A 47 -10.99 13.73 -6.98
N TRP A 48 -10.34 12.66 -6.50
CA TRP A 48 -9.16 12.77 -5.65
C TRP A 48 -8.09 13.72 -6.19
N GLY A 49 -7.81 13.66 -7.49
CA GLY A 49 -6.80 14.51 -8.12
C GLY A 49 -7.16 15.98 -8.21
N ASP A 50 -8.41 16.35 -7.94
CA ASP A 50 -8.91 17.71 -7.94
C ASP A 50 -9.05 18.29 -6.51
N LEU A 51 -8.99 17.45 -5.48
CA LEU A 51 -9.16 17.88 -4.09
C LEU A 51 -7.97 18.69 -3.57
N LYS A 52 -6.75 18.28 -3.94
CA LYS A 52 -5.51 18.93 -3.54
C LYS A 52 -4.49 18.91 -4.67
N ARG A 53 -3.70 19.97 -4.79
CA ARG A 53 -2.65 20.07 -5.82
C ARG A 53 -1.63 18.92 -5.74
N GLU A 54 -1.25 18.53 -4.55
CA GLU A 54 -0.33 17.42 -4.28
C GLU A 54 -0.91 16.05 -4.64
N TRP A 55 -2.23 15.92 -4.82
CA TRP A 55 -2.92 14.71 -5.23
C TRP A 55 -3.18 14.62 -6.73
N HIS A 56 -2.68 15.58 -7.50
CA HIS A 56 -2.90 15.64 -8.95
C HIS A 56 -2.55 14.31 -9.67
N SER A 57 -1.58 13.55 -9.15
CA SER A 57 -1.21 12.24 -9.67
C SER A 57 -2.36 11.23 -9.67
N CYS A 58 -3.36 11.35 -8.76
CA CYS A 58 -4.53 10.48 -8.73
C CYS A 58 -5.35 10.56 -10.03
N LYS A 59 -5.34 11.72 -10.72
CA LYS A 59 -6.07 11.96 -11.96
C LYS A 59 -5.18 11.88 -13.20
N ALA A 60 -4.00 12.50 -13.17
CA ALA A 60 -3.14 12.66 -14.33
C ALA A 60 -1.99 11.65 -14.43
N GLY A 61 -1.81 10.80 -13.41
CA GLY A 61 -0.73 9.82 -13.40
C GLY A 61 -0.95 8.69 -14.41
N LEU A 62 0.11 8.33 -15.14
CA LEU A 62 0.05 7.26 -16.15
C LEU A 62 0.41 5.87 -15.61
N MET A 63 0.89 5.79 -14.37
CA MET A 63 1.27 4.53 -13.72
C MET A 63 0.40 4.25 -12.48
N GLN A 64 -0.89 4.53 -12.57
CA GLN A 64 -1.78 4.41 -11.43
C GLN A 64 -2.13 2.94 -11.10
N SER A 65 -2.40 2.67 -9.82
CA SER A 65 -2.89 1.40 -9.26
C SER A 65 -4.27 1.61 -8.65
N PRO A 66 -5.08 0.54 -8.49
CA PRO A 66 -4.82 -0.86 -8.87
C PRO A 66 -5.01 -1.12 -10.37
N ILE A 67 -4.63 -2.33 -10.83
CA ILE A 67 -4.80 -2.77 -12.25
C ILE A 67 -5.42 -4.16 -12.32
N ASP A 68 -5.95 -4.53 -13.49
CA ASP A 68 -6.27 -5.92 -13.81
C ASP A 68 -5.02 -6.68 -14.28
N LEU A 69 -4.74 -7.80 -13.64
CA LEU A 69 -3.63 -8.70 -13.96
C LEU A 69 -4.04 -9.66 -15.07
N LEU A 70 -4.17 -9.14 -16.30
CA LEU A 70 -4.56 -9.90 -17.49
C LEU A 70 -3.45 -10.86 -17.90
N HIS A 71 -3.73 -12.16 -17.95
CA HIS A 71 -2.74 -13.19 -18.31
C HIS A 71 -2.15 -12.98 -19.72
N GLU A 72 -2.92 -12.49 -20.67
CA GLU A 72 -2.46 -12.15 -22.02
C GLU A 72 -1.43 -11.00 -22.07
N ARG A 73 -1.43 -10.13 -21.04
CA ARG A 73 -0.52 -8.98 -20.90
C ARG A 73 0.70 -9.30 -20.03
N VAL A 74 0.76 -10.51 -19.49
CA VAL A 74 1.80 -10.94 -18.56
C VAL A 74 2.99 -11.53 -19.32
N ARG A 75 4.21 -11.09 -18.94
CA ARG A 75 5.46 -11.69 -19.42
C ARG A 75 6.01 -12.64 -18.37
N ILE A 76 6.22 -13.90 -18.75
CA ILE A 76 6.89 -14.88 -17.89
C ILE A 76 8.38 -14.56 -17.87
N VAL A 77 8.96 -14.42 -16.68
CA VAL A 77 10.39 -14.15 -16.49
C VAL A 77 11.01 -15.27 -15.67
N PRO A 78 11.76 -16.21 -16.32
CA PRO A 78 12.28 -17.42 -15.65
C PRO A 78 13.31 -17.11 -14.54
N HIS A 79 14.13 -16.09 -14.73
CA HIS A 79 15.21 -15.72 -13.81
C HIS A 79 14.88 -14.48 -12.95
N PHE A 80 13.67 -14.41 -12.47
CA PHE A 80 13.27 -13.34 -11.56
C PHE A 80 14.00 -13.50 -10.22
N THR A 81 14.58 -12.43 -9.72
CA THR A 81 15.17 -12.44 -8.38
C THR A 81 14.14 -12.86 -7.35
N ASN A 82 14.54 -13.77 -6.46
CA ASN A 82 13.67 -14.24 -5.38
C ASN A 82 13.17 -13.05 -4.55
N LEU A 83 11.88 -13.02 -4.28
CA LEU A 83 11.35 -12.21 -3.20
C LEU A 83 11.88 -12.83 -1.91
N LYS A 84 12.77 -12.13 -1.23
CA LYS A 84 13.20 -12.52 0.11
C LYS A 84 12.45 -11.67 1.11
N THR A 85 11.92 -12.29 2.13
CA THR A 85 11.31 -11.61 3.26
C THR A 85 11.94 -12.12 4.54
N GLU A 86 12.23 -11.20 5.45
CA GLU A 86 12.74 -11.51 6.78
C GLU A 86 11.95 -10.66 7.76
N TYR A 87 10.89 -11.26 8.30
CA TYR A 87 10.00 -10.60 9.27
C TYR A 87 10.22 -11.16 10.66
N LYS A 88 9.95 -10.32 11.66
CA LYS A 88 10.07 -10.65 13.08
C LYS A 88 8.88 -10.12 13.85
N PRO A 89 8.41 -10.84 14.87
CA PRO A 89 7.44 -10.31 15.82
C PRO A 89 7.93 -8.98 16.41
N CYS A 90 7.05 -7.97 16.42
CA CYS A 90 7.39 -6.64 16.88
C CYS A 90 6.12 -5.94 17.39
N ASN A 91 6.30 -4.96 18.28
CA ASN A 91 5.21 -4.12 18.74
C ASN A 91 4.58 -3.38 17.57
N ALA A 92 3.25 -3.31 17.59
CA ALA A 92 2.47 -2.65 16.55
C ALA A 92 1.36 -1.80 17.16
N THR A 93 0.79 -0.94 16.34
CA THR A 93 -0.40 -0.16 16.69
C THR A 93 -1.47 -0.43 15.64
N LEU A 94 -2.63 -0.88 16.07
CA LEU A 94 -3.80 -1.00 15.23
C LEU A 94 -4.52 0.35 15.23
N LYS A 95 -4.82 0.86 14.03
CA LYS A 95 -5.44 2.16 13.80
C LYS A 95 -6.65 2.03 12.92
N ASN A 96 -7.70 2.72 13.27
CA ASN A 96 -8.80 3.01 12.36
C ASN A 96 -8.53 4.35 11.65
N ARG A 97 -8.18 4.30 10.35
CA ARG A 97 -7.95 5.51 9.55
C ARG A 97 -9.25 6.09 8.98
N GLY A 98 -10.37 5.45 9.28
CA GLY A 98 -11.71 5.84 8.83
C GLY A 98 -12.07 5.34 7.44
N HIS A 99 -11.11 5.14 6.57
CA HIS A 99 -11.28 4.54 5.24
C HIS A 99 -10.73 3.10 5.19
N ASP A 100 -9.90 2.70 6.13
CA ASP A 100 -9.43 1.34 6.34
C ASP A 100 -8.95 1.12 7.78
N ILE A 101 -8.63 -0.13 8.10
CA ILE A 101 -7.95 -0.51 9.33
C ILE A 101 -6.49 -0.81 8.99
N MET A 102 -5.59 -0.18 9.71
CA MET A 102 -4.15 -0.29 9.51
C MET A 102 -3.43 -0.82 10.75
N LEU A 103 -2.57 -1.81 10.57
CA LEU A 103 -1.60 -2.23 11.57
C LEU A 103 -0.25 -1.57 11.22
N LYS A 104 0.23 -0.70 12.09
CA LYS A 104 1.49 0.04 11.94
C LYS A 104 2.56 -0.54 12.85
N TRP A 105 3.70 -0.94 12.28
CA TRP A 105 4.85 -1.32 13.05
C TRP A 105 5.82 -0.16 13.26
N GLY A 106 6.48 -0.20 14.39
CA GLY A 106 7.68 0.59 14.63
C GLY A 106 8.87 0.09 13.80
N GLU A 107 10.06 0.29 14.32
CA GLU A 107 11.26 -0.32 13.74
C GLU A 107 11.40 -1.77 14.19
N GLY A 108 12.01 -2.62 13.35
CA GLY A 108 12.36 -4.01 13.72
C GLY A 108 11.43 -5.09 13.21
N ALA A 109 10.27 -4.78 12.62
CA ALA A 109 9.35 -5.79 12.06
C ALA A 109 9.92 -6.57 10.87
N GLY A 110 11.04 -6.13 10.30
CA GLY A 110 11.74 -6.79 9.22
C GLY A 110 11.62 -6.10 7.87
N TYR A 111 11.91 -6.84 6.80
CA TYR A 111 12.01 -6.26 5.46
C TYR A 111 11.67 -7.28 4.37
N MET A 112 11.36 -6.76 3.18
CA MET A 112 11.48 -7.48 1.92
C MET A 112 12.72 -7.03 1.16
N GLU A 113 13.35 -7.92 0.40
CA GLU A 113 14.50 -7.61 -0.46
C GLU A 113 14.18 -7.91 -1.92
N VAL A 114 14.42 -6.92 -2.79
CA VAL A 114 14.28 -7.04 -4.23
C VAL A 114 15.51 -6.45 -4.91
N ASN A 115 16.18 -7.22 -5.76
CA ASN A 115 17.37 -6.78 -6.49
C ASN A 115 18.46 -6.17 -5.59
N GLY A 116 18.66 -6.74 -4.38
CA GLY A 116 19.64 -6.25 -3.40
C GLY A 116 19.21 -5.01 -2.62
N THR A 117 18.04 -4.45 -2.90
CA THR A 117 17.49 -3.33 -2.13
C THR A 117 16.55 -3.86 -1.05
N ARG A 118 16.78 -3.45 0.20
CA ARG A 118 15.91 -3.76 1.33
C ARG A 118 14.86 -2.67 1.49
N TYR A 119 13.61 -3.11 1.64
CA TYR A 119 12.44 -2.30 1.93
C TYR A 119 11.87 -2.75 3.28
N PHE A 120 11.93 -1.89 4.28
CA PHE A 120 11.50 -2.19 5.64
C PHE A 120 9.99 -2.09 5.78
N LEU A 121 9.38 -3.08 6.43
CA LEU A 121 7.94 -3.10 6.68
C LEU A 121 7.55 -1.90 7.56
N LYS A 122 6.53 -1.18 7.13
CA LYS A 122 6.00 0.00 7.81
C LYS A 122 4.58 -0.23 8.31
N GLN A 123 3.71 -0.74 7.45
CA GLN A 123 2.30 -0.92 7.79
C GLN A 123 1.64 -2.01 6.93
N PHE A 124 0.47 -2.45 7.39
CA PHE A 124 -0.37 -3.46 6.78
C PHE A 124 -1.82 -3.03 6.92
N HIS A 125 -2.58 -3.06 5.83
CA HIS A 125 -3.99 -2.68 5.83
C HIS A 125 -4.80 -3.53 4.85
N TRP A 126 -6.13 -3.37 4.87
CA TRP A 126 -7.03 -4.21 4.08
C TRP A 126 -8.01 -3.37 3.27
N HIS A 127 -8.33 -3.89 2.08
CA HIS A 127 -9.37 -3.39 1.18
C HIS A 127 -10.43 -4.47 0.95
N SER A 128 -11.68 -4.09 1.05
CA SER A 128 -12.84 -4.92 0.75
C SER A 128 -13.80 -4.19 -0.21
N PRO A 129 -14.07 -4.79 -1.39
CA PRO A 129 -13.42 -5.96 -1.99
C PRO A 129 -11.96 -5.71 -2.38
N SER A 130 -11.31 -6.67 -3.08
CA SER A 130 -9.94 -6.47 -3.55
C SER A 130 -9.83 -5.31 -4.52
N GLU A 131 -8.71 -4.61 -4.50
CA GLU A 131 -8.42 -3.54 -5.44
C GLU A 131 -7.93 -4.08 -6.78
N HIS A 132 -6.96 -5.01 -6.76
CA HIS A 132 -6.54 -5.72 -7.97
C HIS A 132 -7.53 -6.80 -8.37
N THR A 133 -7.57 -7.07 -9.67
CA THR A 133 -8.28 -8.21 -10.26
C THR A 133 -7.31 -9.13 -11.01
N ILE A 134 -7.71 -10.38 -11.21
CA ILE A 134 -6.99 -11.32 -12.07
C ILE A 134 -7.95 -11.77 -13.18
N ASN A 135 -7.66 -11.43 -14.44
CA ASN A 135 -8.53 -11.66 -15.59
C ASN A 135 -9.97 -11.18 -15.35
N GLY A 136 -10.12 -9.96 -14.86
CA GLY A 136 -11.40 -9.34 -14.54
C GLY A 136 -12.08 -9.86 -13.27
N ARG A 137 -11.55 -10.91 -12.64
CA ARG A 137 -12.12 -11.45 -11.40
C ARG A 137 -11.67 -10.67 -10.19
N ARG A 138 -12.61 -10.09 -9.46
CA ARG A 138 -12.42 -9.44 -8.16
C ARG A 138 -12.53 -10.45 -7.02
N PHE A 139 -11.81 -10.22 -5.94
CA PHE A 139 -11.78 -11.08 -4.74
C PHE A 139 -12.46 -10.38 -3.57
N ALA A 140 -12.73 -11.13 -2.50
CA ALA A 140 -13.47 -10.63 -1.35
C ALA A 140 -12.69 -9.62 -0.50
N LEU A 141 -11.37 -9.80 -0.45
CA LEU A 141 -10.47 -8.97 0.35
C LEU A 141 -9.10 -8.91 -0.31
N GLU A 142 -8.39 -7.80 -0.13
CA GLU A 142 -6.98 -7.66 -0.46
C GLU A 142 -6.24 -7.02 0.71
N ALA A 143 -5.10 -7.55 1.05
CA ALA A 143 -4.22 -7.01 2.07
C ALA A 143 -2.95 -6.44 1.45
N HIS A 144 -2.51 -5.28 1.92
CA HIS A 144 -1.30 -4.59 1.46
C HIS A 144 -0.28 -4.49 2.58
N LEU A 145 0.91 -5.06 2.35
CA LEU A 145 2.07 -4.84 3.20
C LEU A 145 2.94 -3.78 2.56
N VAL A 146 2.96 -2.62 3.15
CA VAL A 146 3.69 -1.45 2.64
C VAL A 146 5.07 -1.38 3.29
N HIS A 147 6.08 -1.30 2.42
CA HIS A 147 7.49 -1.25 2.81
C HIS A 147 8.14 -0.01 2.23
N GLN A 148 9.17 0.48 2.90
CA GLN A 148 9.95 1.62 2.45
C GLN A 148 11.46 1.37 2.56
N SER A 149 12.20 1.73 1.51
CA SER A 149 13.65 1.71 1.53
C SER A 149 14.22 2.90 2.30
N PRO A 150 15.49 2.87 2.71
CA PRO A 150 16.16 4.03 3.33
C PRO A 150 16.17 5.29 2.45
N THR A 151 16.06 5.12 1.13
CA THR A 151 16.00 6.22 0.16
C THR A 151 14.60 6.76 -0.08
N GLY A 152 13.55 6.17 0.59
CA GLY A 152 12.16 6.60 0.46
C GLY A 152 11.37 5.89 -0.64
N SER A 153 12.00 4.97 -1.41
CA SER A 153 11.26 4.17 -2.40
C SER A 153 10.28 3.22 -1.73
N VAL A 154 9.09 3.05 -2.30
CA VAL A 154 8.02 2.22 -1.77
C VAL A 154 7.89 0.91 -2.53
N ALA A 155 7.68 -0.18 -1.78
CA ALA A 155 7.34 -1.49 -2.32
C ALA A 155 6.17 -2.08 -1.55
N VAL A 156 5.20 -2.67 -2.25
CA VAL A 156 4.00 -3.25 -1.64
C VAL A 156 3.86 -4.71 -2.04
N ILE A 157 3.54 -5.56 -1.05
CA ILE A 157 3.08 -6.92 -1.30
C ILE A 157 1.57 -6.93 -1.16
N GLY A 158 0.85 -7.32 -2.23
CA GLY A 158 -0.60 -7.53 -2.22
C GLY A 158 -0.93 -9.02 -2.08
N VAL A 159 -1.88 -9.33 -1.20
CA VAL A 159 -2.39 -10.68 -0.95
C VAL A 159 -3.90 -10.69 -1.15
N LEU A 160 -4.37 -11.55 -2.05
CA LEU A 160 -5.78 -11.66 -2.42
C LEU A 160 -6.45 -12.78 -1.64
N TYR A 161 -7.73 -12.55 -1.24
CA TYR A 161 -8.50 -13.50 -0.47
C TYR A 161 -9.86 -13.77 -1.12
N LYS A 162 -10.25 -15.03 -1.15
CA LYS A 162 -11.62 -15.47 -1.46
C LYS A 162 -12.34 -15.88 -0.18
N ILE A 163 -13.67 -15.83 -0.19
CA ILE A 163 -14.47 -16.38 0.91
C ILE A 163 -14.18 -17.86 1.11
N GLY A 164 -14.01 -18.25 2.36
CA GLY A 164 -13.72 -19.62 2.76
C GLY A 164 -13.44 -19.75 4.26
N ARG A 165 -12.46 -20.58 4.63
CA ARG A 165 -12.07 -20.71 6.03
C ARG A 165 -11.48 -19.40 6.57
N PRO A 166 -11.69 -19.11 7.87
CA PRO A 166 -11.10 -17.92 8.51
C PRO A 166 -9.59 -17.82 8.28
N ASP A 167 -9.13 -16.60 8.10
CA ASP A 167 -7.69 -16.31 8.07
C ASP A 167 -7.14 -16.32 9.49
N TYR A 168 -6.03 -17.03 9.67
CA TYR A 168 -5.44 -17.24 11.00
C TYR A 168 -4.92 -15.94 11.62
N PHE A 169 -4.30 -15.07 10.81
CA PHE A 169 -3.79 -13.79 11.31
C PHE A 169 -4.94 -12.89 11.74
N LEU A 170 -5.99 -12.78 10.91
CA LEU A 170 -7.18 -12.01 11.25
C LEU A 170 -7.87 -12.55 12.49
N SER A 171 -7.96 -13.88 12.69
CA SER A 171 -8.56 -14.45 13.90
C SER A 171 -7.84 -14.05 15.18
N LYS A 172 -6.55 -13.74 15.12
CA LYS A 172 -5.81 -13.19 16.26
C LYS A 172 -6.05 -11.69 16.48
N MET A 173 -6.55 -11.02 15.47
CA MET A 173 -6.82 -9.57 15.52
C MET A 173 -8.28 -9.25 15.84
N GLU A 174 -9.19 -10.23 15.85
CA GLU A 174 -10.64 -10.03 15.96
C GLU A 174 -11.00 -9.16 17.17
N GLU A 175 -10.51 -9.50 18.37
CA GLU A 175 -10.78 -8.76 19.60
C GLU A 175 -10.28 -7.30 19.54
N TYR A 176 -9.08 -7.08 18.98
CA TYR A 176 -8.54 -5.73 18.79
C TYR A 176 -9.30 -4.93 17.74
N LEU A 177 -9.80 -5.60 16.68
CA LEU A 177 -10.60 -4.99 15.63
C LEU A 177 -11.96 -4.51 16.18
N GLU A 178 -12.60 -5.31 17.04
CA GLU A 178 -13.83 -4.94 17.74
C GLU A 178 -13.59 -3.70 18.61
N GLU A 179 -12.54 -3.69 19.43
CA GLU A 179 -12.22 -2.54 20.28
C GLU A 179 -11.98 -1.24 19.47
N VAL A 180 -11.20 -1.32 18.38
CA VAL A 180 -10.92 -0.15 17.52
C VAL A 180 -12.16 0.33 16.78
N SER A 181 -13.10 -0.59 16.47
CA SER A 181 -14.39 -0.23 15.90
C SER A 181 -15.22 0.61 16.85
N ASP A 182 -15.28 0.21 18.12
CA ASP A 182 -16.15 0.85 19.12
C ASP A 182 -15.59 2.19 19.61
N THR A 183 -14.29 2.26 19.86
CA THR A 183 -13.65 3.41 20.50
C THR A 183 -13.06 4.42 19.53
N ARG A 184 -12.71 4.00 18.31
CA ARG A 184 -11.91 4.76 17.34
C ARG A 184 -10.55 5.22 17.87
N GLU A 185 -10.08 4.63 18.95
CA GLU A 185 -8.78 4.90 19.52
C GLU A 185 -7.74 3.93 18.96
N ASP A 186 -6.52 4.40 18.82
CA ASP A 186 -5.39 3.55 18.45
C ASP A 186 -5.17 2.49 19.52
N LYS A 187 -5.02 1.21 19.09
CA LYS A 187 -4.78 0.09 20.00
C LYS A 187 -3.35 -0.42 19.89
N ALA A 188 -2.64 -0.43 21.02
CA ALA A 188 -1.32 -1.05 21.08
C ALA A 188 -1.43 -2.57 21.06
N ILE A 189 -0.57 -3.21 20.25
CA ILE A 189 -0.41 -4.67 20.18
C ILE A 189 1.05 -4.99 20.51
N ASP A 190 1.26 -5.68 21.60
CA ASP A 190 2.59 -5.94 22.14
C ASP A 190 3.46 -6.79 21.20
N LEU A 191 2.86 -7.73 20.49
CA LEU A 191 3.60 -8.61 19.61
C LEU A 191 2.77 -9.05 18.40
N ALA A 192 2.85 -8.29 17.30
CA ALA A 192 2.31 -8.68 16.02
C ALA A 192 3.39 -9.29 15.14
N ASP A 193 3.17 -10.50 14.66
CA ASP A 193 4.15 -11.27 13.87
C ASP A 193 3.78 -11.26 12.38
N PRO A 194 4.46 -10.44 11.55
CA PRO A 194 4.18 -10.37 10.12
C PRO A 194 4.49 -11.67 9.36
N SER A 195 5.31 -12.58 9.94
CA SER A 195 5.64 -13.85 9.30
C SER A 195 4.42 -14.78 9.19
N GLN A 196 3.42 -14.59 10.07
CA GLN A 196 2.16 -15.37 10.07
C GLN A 196 1.24 -15.03 8.89
N LEU A 197 1.53 -13.96 8.16
CA LEU A 197 0.81 -13.63 6.93
C LEU A 197 1.10 -14.63 5.79
N GLU A 198 1.99 -15.62 6.01
CA GLU A 198 2.32 -16.71 5.09
C GLU A 198 2.42 -16.30 3.61
N MET A 199 3.13 -15.22 3.34
CA MET A 199 3.28 -14.66 1.99
C MET A 199 4.23 -15.46 1.09
N LEU A 200 4.72 -16.60 1.58
CA LEU A 200 5.68 -17.44 0.89
C LEU A 200 5.04 -18.16 -0.30
N SER A 201 4.83 -17.42 -1.38
CA SER A 201 4.57 -17.99 -2.70
C SER A 201 5.76 -17.70 -3.62
N SER A 202 6.28 -18.75 -4.24
CA SER A 202 7.28 -18.58 -5.30
C SER A 202 6.68 -18.01 -6.60
N LEU A 203 5.35 -17.86 -6.64
CA LEU A 203 4.58 -17.37 -7.78
C LEU A 203 3.95 -16.03 -7.45
N TYR A 204 4.32 -14.98 -8.19
CA TYR A 204 3.76 -13.65 -8.01
C TYR A 204 3.83 -12.82 -9.29
N TYR A 205 2.92 -11.87 -9.39
CA TYR A 205 2.98 -10.81 -10.39
C TYR A 205 3.80 -9.64 -9.85
N ARG A 206 4.51 -8.95 -10.75
CA ARG A 206 5.25 -7.73 -10.42
C ARG A 206 5.04 -6.67 -11.49
N TYR A 207 4.82 -5.43 -11.05
CA TYR A 207 4.72 -4.27 -11.92
C TYR A 207 5.08 -2.99 -11.17
N ILE A 208 5.30 -1.89 -11.89
CA ILE A 208 5.47 -0.56 -11.29
C ILE A 208 4.15 0.19 -11.39
N GLY A 209 3.68 0.65 -10.25
CA GLY A 209 2.39 1.33 -10.11
C GLY A 209 2.45 2.55 -9.21
N SER A 210 1.39 2.76 -8.44
CA SER A 210 1.24 3.86 -7.49
C SER A 210 0.70 3.38 -6.15
N LEU A 211 0.64 4.26 -5.16
CA LEU A 211 -0.28 4.11 -4.04
C LEU A 211 -1.72 4.10 -4.58
N THR A 212 -2.61 3.37 -3.94
CA THR A 212 -4.03 3.27 -4.32
C THR A 212 -4.92 4.27 -3.60
N VAL A 213 -4.36 5.02 -2.67
CA VAL A 213 -5.00 6.13 -1.96
C VAL A 213 -4.22 7.43 -2.20
N PRO A 214 -4.82 8.60 -1.98
CA PRO A 214 -4.10 9.85 -2.07
C PRO A 214 -2.81 9.84 -1.21
N PRO A 215 -1.73 10.41 -1.71
CA PRO A 215 -1.61 11.27 -2.91
C PRO A 215 -1.39 10.49 -4.22
N CYS A 216 -1.61 9.19 -4.29
CA CYS A 216 -1.45 8.32 -5.46
C CYS A 216 -0.03 8.38 -6.07
N SER A 217 0.98 8.52 -5.22
CA SER A 217 2.39 8.62 -5.62
C SER A 217 2.80 7.43 -6.47
N GLN A 218 3.44 7.71 -7.60
CA GLN A 218 3.88 6.69 -8.55
C GLN A 218 5.26 6.12 -8.21
N ASN A 219 5.75 5.17 -9.00
CA ASN A 219 6.99 4.41 -8.81
C ASN A 219 6.95 3.44 -7.62
N VAL A 220 5.78 2.95 -7.26
CA VAL A 220 5.60 1.89 -6.27
C VAL A 220 5.86 0.54 -6.92
N LEU A 221 6.75 -0.25 -6.32
CA LEU A 221 7.03 -1.62 -6.74
C LEU A 221 5.97 -2.57 -6.17
N TRP A 222 5.04 -3.01 -6.99
CA TRP A 222 4.01 -3.96 -6.61
C TRP A 222 4.45 -5.40 -6.81
N THR A 223 4.16 -6.23 -5.82
CA THR A 223 4.30 -7.69 -5.85
C THR A 223 2.99 -8.31 -5.41
N ILE A 224 2.18 -8.85 -6.35
CA ILE A 224 0.91 -9.50 -6.02
C ILE A 224 1.10 -10.99 -5.96
N VAL A 225 0.87 -11.57 -4.79
CA VAL A 225 1.01 -13.01 -4.53
C VAL A 225 -0.06 -13.77 -5.32
N ARG A 226 0.34 -14.77 -6.11
CA ARG A 226 -0.61 -15.53 -6.94
C ARG A 226 -1.46 -16.52 -6.15
N LYS A 227 -0.96 -16.98 -5.00
CA LYS A 227 -1.73 -17.88 -4.12
C LYS A 227 -2.86 -17.09 -3.46
N ILE A 228 -4.10 -17.40 -3.85
CA ILE A 228 -5.29 -16.81 -3.24
C ILE A 228 -5.52 -17.47 -1.88
N ARG A 229 -5.59 -16.68 -0.84
CA ARG A 229 -5.90 -17.10 0.53
C ARG A 229 -7.41 -17.21 0.75
N THR A 230 -7.80 -17.59 1.96
CA THR A 230 -9.21 -17.62 2.38
C THR A 230 -9.42 -16.70 3.57
N VAL A 231 -10.61 -16.12 3.64
CA VAL A 231 -11.10 -15.27 4.73
C VAL A 231 -12.57 -15.61 4.96
N SER A 232 -13.04 -15.57 6.20
CA SER A 232 -14.46 -15.81 6.47
C SER A 232 -15.30 -14.57 6.13
N PRO A 233 -16.63 -14.73 5.83
CA PRO A 233 -17.51 -13.59 5.66
C PRO A 233 -17.57 -12.68 6.88
N GLU A 234 -17.47 -13.26 8.09
CA GLU A 234 -17.49 -12.56 9.37
C GLU A 234 -16.26 -11.64 9.51
N GLN A 235 -15.08 -12.14 9.14
CA GLN A 235 -13.84 -11.35 9.17
C GLN A 235 -13.89 -10.19 8.18
N VAL A 236 -14.40 -10.41 6.96
CA VAL A 236 -14.59 -9.32 5.99
C VAL A 236 -15.58 -8.29 6.53
N LYS A 237 -16.70 -8.75 7.11
CA LYS A 237 -17.69 -7.87 7.71
C LYS A 237 -17.09 -7.06 8.87
N LEU A 238 -16.32 -7.67 9.75
CA LEU A 238 -15.66 -7.00 10.88
C LEU A 238 -14.77 -5.85 10.41
N LEU A 239 -13.93 -6.09 9.40
CA LEU A 239 -13.08 -5.05 8.82
C LEU A 239 -13.89 -3.90 8.20
N ARG A 240 -15.06 -4.16 7.61
CA ARG A 240 -15.92 -3.12 7.03
C ARG A 240 -16.72 -2.35 8.07
N VAL A 241 -17.26 -3.04 9.07
CA VAL A 241 -18.03 -2.40 10.16
C VAL A 241 -17.11 -1.51 11.03
N ALA A 242 -15.85 -1.92 11.20
CA ALA A 242 -14.87 -1.12 11.93
C ALA A 242 -14.58 0.23 11.25
N VAL A 243 -14.74 0.32 9.93
CA VAL A 243 -14.57 1.55 9.15
C VAL A 243 -15.91 2.28 9.02
N HIS A 244 -15.98 3.51 9.49
CA HIS A 244 -17.21 4.32 9.50
C HIS A 244 -17.16 5.41 8.40
N ASP A 245 -16.97 5.00 7.14
CA ASP A 245 -16.83 5.90 6.00
C ASP A 245 -18.10 6.04 5.15
N ASP A 246 -19.24 5.49 5.62
CA ASP A 246 -20.53 5.46 4.91
C ASP A 246 -20.44 4.82 3.51
N SER A 247 -19.40 4.04 3.24
CA SER A 247 -19.19 3.32 1.97
C SER A 247 -19.23 1.82 2.18
N ASP A 248 -19.83 1.11 1.23
CA ASP A 248 -19.83 -0.36 1.22
C ASP A 248 -18.46 -0.95 0.82
N THR A 249 -17.57 -0.12 0.29
CA THR A 249 -16.27 -0.53 -0.23
C THR A 249 -15.18 0.49 0.09
N ASN A 250 -13.94 0.02 0.22
CA ASN A 250 -12.75 0.87 0.26
C ASN A 250 -11.73 0.45 -0.82
N ALA A 251 -12.22 0.06 -1.98
CA ALA A 251 -11.41 -0.32 -3.12
C ALA A 251 -11.47 0.76 -4.21
N ARG A 252 -10.31 1.31 -4.58
CA ARG A 252 -10.21 2.22 -5.72
C ARG A 252 -10.59 1.51 -7.02
N PRO A 253 -11.28 2.15 -7.97
CA PRO A 253 -11.52 1.60 -9.31
C PRO A 253 -10.21 1.24 -10.03
N LEU A 254 -10.29 0.22 -10.90
CA LEU A 254 -9.16 -0.20 -11.73
C LEU A 254 -8.66 0.96 -12.60
N GLN A 255 -7.35 1.05 -12.71
CA GLN A 255 -6.66 2.06 -13.49
C GLN A 255 -6.11 1.46 -14.80
N PRO A 256 -6.02 2.26 -15.87
CA PRO A 256 -5.47 1.79 -17.13
C PRO A 256 -4.04 1.24 -16.97
N LEU A 257 -3.78 0.08 -17.55
CA LEU A 257 -2.43 -0.50 -17.56
C LEU A 257 -1.45 0.37 -18.34
N ASN A 258 -1.93 1.05 -19.39
CA ASN A 258 -1.10 1.80 -20.34
C ASN A 258 0.03 0.88 -20.92
N ASP A 259 1.23 1.41 -21.08
CA ASP A 259 2.38 0.68 -21.64
C ASP A 259 3.17 -0.14 -20.61
N ARG A 260 2.64 -0.26 -19.39
CA ARG A 260 3.33 -0.99 -18.32
C ARG A 260 3.36 -2.48 -18.58
N LYS A 261 4.46 -3.11 -18.16
CA LYS A 261 4.67 -4.55 -18.26
C LYS A 261 4.31 -5.21 -16.93
N ILE A 262 3.50 -6.25 -16.99
CA ILE A 262 3.28 -7.14 -15.86
C ILE A 262 4.21 -8.34 -16.04
N GLN A 263 5.03 -8.61 -15.04
CA GLN A 263 5.93 -9.75 -15.02
C GLN A 263 5.35 -10.83 -14.11
N LEU A 264 5.41 -12.09 -14.53
CA LEU A 264 5.04 -13.23 -13.72
C LEU A 264 6.28 -14.06 -13.45
N ARG A 265 6.56 -14.24 -12.16
CA ARG A 265 7.49 -15.26 -11.73
C ARG A 265 6.79 -16.60 -11.68
N ILE A 266 7.37 -17.59 -12.35
CA ILE A 266 7.06 -18.98 -12.18
C ILE A 266 8.25 -19.68 -11.52
N LYS A 267 7.97 -20.75 -10.76
CA LYS A 267 9.03 -21.60 -10.19
C LYS A 267 9.74 -22.28 -11.34
N SER A 268 11.04 -22.08 -11.51
CA SER A 268 11.90 -22.90 -12.36
C SER A 268 12.10 -24.27 -11.72
#